data_1a87e499c63160d075e3a1db2e0e571d
#
_entry.id   1a87e499c63160d075e3a1db2e0e571d
#
_cell.length_a   1.000
_cell.length_b   1.000
_cell.length_c   1.000
_cell.angle_alpha   90.00
_cell.angle_beta   90.00
_cell.angle_gamma   90.00
#
_symmetry.space_group_name_H-M   'P 1'
#
loop_
_entity.id
_entity.type
_entity.pdbx_description
1 polymer ?
#
loop_
_entity_poly.entity_id
_entity_poly.type
_entity_poly.pdbx_seq_one_letter_code
_entity_poly.pdbx_strand_id
1 'polypeptide(L)'
;MWKTILSTNKKKFIQIVDKLNLHNCGEKSYQHIFIFHRGRDGDRIGHTEIMTIQELIEKAAELQISLSETQVKQLEQYAQLLVEWNEKMNLTAITEHGEILEKHFYDSILPLGKGKIFGKVADVGTGAGFPGLVWEIVKPELDVTLIEPTGKRCTFLEEVIHQLHLENIHVYNKRAEEQVKTDRELYDVVTARAVANLRVLSELCIPLVKVNGLFLAMKGMQGNAEAKEAEHATKVLGVELEETQDTSLYTGDMRVNLYYRKVSHTPQQYQRNYGQIKKKPL
;
A
#
# COMPACT_ATOMS: atom_id res chain seq x y z
N MET A 1 -6.84 36.33 -15.13
CA MET A 1 -5.75 35.60 -14.50
C MET A 1 -5.95 34.07 -14.55
N TRP A 2 -7.13 33.49 -14.24
CA TRP A 2 -7.41 32.04 -14.28
C TRP A 2 -7.36 31.39 -15.68
N LYS A 3 -7.75 32.11 -16.76
CA LYS A 3 -7.72 31.55 -18.12
C LYS A 3 -6.30 31.33 -18.68
N THR A 4 -5.32 32.05 -18.18
CA THR A 4 -3.91 31.93 -18.64
C THR A 4 -3.21 30.73 -18.01
N ILE A 5 -3.54 30.39 -16.75
CA ILE A 5 -2.96 29.24 -16.04
C ILE A 5 -3.46 27.92 -16.63
N LEU A 6 -4.73 27.82 -17.00
CA LEU A 6 -5.31 26.64 -17.67
C LEU A 6 -4.71 26.38 -19.06
N SER A 7 -4.38 27.44 -19.79
CA SER A 7 -3.77 27.33 -21.14
C SER A 7 -2.32 26.83 -21.09
N THR A 8 -1.58 27.20 -20.07
CA THR A 8 -0.16 26.82 -19.90
C THR A 8 -0.02 25.36 -19.46
N ASN A 9 -0.92 24.88 -18.59
CA ASN A 9 -0.93 23.49 -18.15
C ASN A 9 -1.37 22.53 -19.27
N LYS A 10 -2.32 22.93 -20.08
CA LYS A 10 -2.78 22.14 -21.24
C LYS A 10 -1.69 21.95 -22.30
N LYS A 11 -0.85 22.97 -22.54
CA LYS A 11 0.29 22.86 -23.47
C LYS A 11 1.42 21.97 -22.94
N LYS A 12 1.70 22.00 -21.61
CA LYS A 12 2.65 21.10 -20.98
C LYS A 12 2.17 19.63 -21.03
N PHE A 13 0.88 19.41 -20.82
CA PHE A 13 0.27 18.08 -20.88
C PHE A 13 0.39 17.44 -22.27
N ILE A 14 0.07 18.18 -23.32
CA ILE A 14 0.20 17.70 -24.71
C ILE A 14 1.66 17.36 -25.03
N GLN A 15 2.64 18.14 -24.57
CA GLN A 15 4.06 17.85 -24.75
C GLN A 15 4.53 16.59 -24.01
N ILE A 16 3.91 16.23 -22.88
CA ILE A 16 4.23 15.01 -22.13
C ILE A 16 3.65 13.77 -22.82
N VAL A 17 2.41 13.85 -23.29
CA VAL A 17 1.75 12.75 -24.03
C VAL A 17 2.48 12.45 -25.35
N ASP A 18 2.90 13.46 -26.09
CA ASP A 18 3.67 13.31 -27.32
C ASP A 18 5.08 12.75 -27.09
N LYS A 19 5.73 13.10 -25.97
CA LYS A 19 7.04 12.56 -25.59
C LYS A 19 7.00 11.09 -25.16
N LEU A 20 5.89 10.64 -24.59
CA LEU A 20 5.77 9.26 -24.06
C LEU A 20 5.44 8.23 -25.13
N ASN A 21 5.22 8.66 -26.39
CA ASN A 21 4.92 7.75 -27.53
C ASN A 21 3.79 6.75 -27.26
N LEU A 22 2.79 7.15 -26.46
CA LEU A 22 1.67 6.32 -26.03
C LEU A 22 0.63 6.05 -27.14
N HIS A 23 0.88 6.48 -28.37
CA HIS A 23 0.01 6.27 -29.52
C HIS A 23 -0.11 4.82 -29.99
N ASN A 24 0.67 3.89 -29.43
CA ASN A 24 0.69 2.48 -29.88
C ASN A 24 -0.01 1.47 -28.94
N CYS A 25 -0.72 1.90 -27.92
CA CYS A 25 -1.63 1.03 -27.18
C CYS A 25 -3.04 1.15 -27.79
N GLY A 26 -3.55 0.04 -28.31
CA GLY A 26 -4.71 -0.09 -29.19
C GLY A 26 -5.90 0.86 -28.94
N GLU A 27 -6.42 1.42 -30.01
CA GLU A 27 -7.46 2.44 -30.11
C GLU A 27 -8.81 2.17 -29.39
N LYS A 28 -8.98 1.03 -28.75
CA LYS A 28 -10.26 0.66 -28.10
C LYS A 28 -10.40 1.14 -26.64
N SER A 29 -9.33 1.56 -26.00
CA SER A 29 -9.38 1.94 -24.57
C SER A 29 -9.60 3.44 -24.32
N TYR A 30 -9.51 4.29 -25.33
CA TYR A 30 -9.54 5.74 -25.17
C TYR A 30 -10.85 6.44 -25.56
N GLN A 31 -11.86 5.73 -26.06
CA GLN A 31 -13.12 6.36 -26.49
C GLN A 31 -14.09 6.76 -25.36
N HIS A 32 -13.77 6.47 -24.08
CA HIS A 32 -14.63 6.85 -22.95
C HIS A 32 -14.18 8.13 -22.19
N ILE A 33 -13.11 8.79 -22.61
CA ILE A 33 -12.47 9.87 -21.83
C ILE A 33 -13.04 11.27 -22.07
N PHE A 34 -13.81 11.53 -23.12
CA PHE A 34 -14.33 12.88 -23.39
C PHE A 34 -15.82 12.89 -23.76
N ILE A 35 -16.70 12.90 -22.75
CA ILE A 35 -18.05 13.48 -22.91
C ILE A 35 -18.23 14.56 -21.85
N PHE A 36 -17.88 15.79 -22.23
CA PHE A 36 -18.37 16.98 -21.55
C PHE A 36 -19.85 17.14 -21.92
N HIS A 37 -20.73 16.65 -21.07
CA HIS A 37 -22.13 17.03 -21.16
C HIS A 37 -22.40 18.20 -20.22
N ARG A 38 -22.63 19.37 -20.84
CA ARG A 38 -23.32 20.50 -20.23
C ARG A 38 -24.80 20.09 -20.12
N GLY A 39 -25.19 19.50 -19.01
CA GLY A 39 -26.57 19.13 -18.70
C GLY A 39 -27.08 19.95 -17.52
N ARG A 40 -28.27 20.50 -17.70
CA ARG A 40 -29.04 21.28 -16.73
C ARG A 40 -29.40 20.43 -15.51
N ASP A 41 -29.64 21.16 -14.41
CA ASP A 41 -30.05 20.67 -13.09
C ASP A 41 -30.89 19.39 -13.04
N GLY A 42 -30.53 18.50 -12.09
CA GLY A 42 -31.50 17.68 -11.42
C GLY A 42 -31.45 16.17 -11.60
N ASP A 43 -30.27 15.52 -11.64
CA ASP A 43 -30.21 14.08 -11.28
C ASP A 43 -28.81 13.74 -10.75
N ARG A 44 -28.69 13.54 -9.44
CA ARG A 44 -27.51 12.93 -8.81
C ARG A 44 -27.52 11.43 -9.11
N ILE A 45 -27.13 11.07 -10.31
CA ILE A 45 -26.66 9.70 -10.57
C ILE A 45 -25.24 9.67 -10.01
N GLY A 46 -25.00 8.88 -8.95
CA GLY A 46 -23.70 8.71 -8.36
C GLY A 46 -22.72 8.07 -9.37
N HIS A 47 -22.01 8.90 -10.11
CA HIS A 47 -20.79 8.47 -10.77
C HIS A 47 -19.76 8.32 -9.65
N THR A 48 -19.44 7.08 -9.31
CA THR A 48 -18.21 6.77 -8.57
C THR A 48 -17.07 7.23 -9.49
N GLU A 49 -16.45 8.35 -9.17
CA GLU A 49 -15.27 8.82 -9.92
C GLU A 49 -14.18 7.75 -9.76
N ILE A 50 -13.80 7.13 -10.86
CA ILE A 50 -12.75 6.11 -10.90
C ILE A 50 -11.42 6.84 -11.02
N MET A 51 -10.46 6.56 -10.13
CA MET A 51 -9.15 7.22 -10.13
C MET A 51 -8.38 6.95 -11.42
N THR A 52 -7.86 8.00 -12.02
CA THR A 52 -6.94 7.93 -13.17
C THR A 52 -5.50 7.97 -12.70
N ILE A 53 -4.57 7.56 -13.57
CA ILE A 53 -3.12 7.65 -13.26
C ILE A 53 -2.67 9.10 -13.03
N GLN A 54 -3.28 10.05 -13.73
CA GLN A 54 -3.00 11.48 -13.55
C GLN A 54 -3.43 11.95 -12.16
N GLU A 55 -4.61 11.54 -11.69
CA GLU A 55 -5.08 11.83 -10.33
C GLU A 55 -4.21 11.17 -9.27
N LEU A 56 -3.74 9.93 -9.50
CA LEU A 56 -2.77 9.29 -8.61
C LEU A 56 -1.49 10.12 -8.47
N ILE A 57 -0.94 10.62 -9.59
CA ILE A 57 0.25 11.48 -9.59
C ILE A 57 -0.02 12.78 -8.81
N GLU A 58 -1.15 13.43 -9.05
CA GLU A 58 -1.53 14.67 -8.37
C GLU A 58 -1.72 14.44 -6.87
N LYS A 59 -2.36 13.35 -6.48
CA LYS A 59 -2.56 12.97 -5.08
C LYS A 59 -1.27 12.58 -4.36
N ALA A 60 -0.35 11.90 -5.04
CA ALA A 60 0.98 11.65 -4.51
C ALA A 60 1.74 12.97 -4.29
N ALA A 61 1.63 13.93 -5.23
CA ALA A 61 2.26 15.24 -5.10
C ALA A 61 1.69 16.06 -3.92
N GLU A 62 0.39 15.96 -3.61
CA GLU A 62 -0.21 16.56 -2.40
C GLU A 62 0.44 16.02 -1.11
N LEU A 63 0.91 14.76 -1.12
CA LEU A 63 1.67 14.12 -0.05
C LEU A 63 3.17 14.42 -0.08
N GLN A 64 3.61 15.34 -0.94
CA GLN A 64 5.02 15.68 -1.20
C GLN A 64 5.83 14.52 -1.78
N ILE A 65 5.17 13.61 -2.49
CA ILE A 65 5.78 12.48 -3.19
C ILE A 65 5.70 12.75 -4.68
N SER A 66 6.87 12.94 -5.30
CA SER A 66 6.99 13.16 -6.74
C SER A 66 7.28 11.83 -7.43
N LEU A 67 6.39 11.39 -8.31
CA LEU A 67 6.56 10.17 -9.09
C LEU A 67 7.28 10.49 -10.42
N SER A 68 8.39 9.80 -10.69
CA SER A 68 9.10 9.87 -11.97
C SER A 68 8.33 9.13 -13.07
N GLU A 69 8.66 9.41 -14.34
CA GLU A 69 8.09 8.68 -15.48
C GLU A 69 8.33 7.15 -15.38
N THR A 70 9.48 6.73 -14.87
CA THR A 70 9.80 5.32 -14.67
C THR A 70 8.90 4.70 -13.62
N GLN A 71 8.70 5.36 -12.48
CA GLN A 71 7.82 4.88 -11.41
C GLN A 71 6.35 4.80 -11.86
N VAL A 72 5.88 5.77 -12.63
CA VAL A 72 4.54 5.74 -13.22
C VAL A 72 4.38 4.53 -14.15
N LYS A 73 5.36 4.27 -15.03
CA LYS A 73 5.35 3.08 -15.90
C LYS A 73 5.39 1.78 -15.12
N GLN A 74 6.18 1.71 -14.05
CA GLN A 74 6.23 0.55 -13.17
C GLN A 74 4.87 0.29 -12.49
N LEU A 75 4.20 1.32 -11.97
CA LEU A 75 2.87 1.18 -11.39
C LEU A 75 1.84 0.70 -12.41
N GLU A 76 1.82 1.28 -13.63
CA GLU A 76 0.92 0.83 -14.70
C GLU A 76 1.18 -0.63 -15.09
N GLN A 77 2.44 -1.02 -15.25
CA GLN A 77 2.82 -2.41 -15.55
C GLN A 77 2.43 -3.35 -14.41
N TYR A 78 2.60 -2.93 -13.16
CA TYR A 78 2.16 -3.70 -12.00
C TYR A 78 0.64 -3.92 -11.99
N ALA A 79 -0.15 -2.88 -12.30
CA ALA A 79 -1.60 -3.02 -12.42
C ALA A 79 -1.99 -4.05 -13.50
N GLN A 80 -1.32 -4.04 -14.66
CA GLN A 80 -1.55 -5.01 -15.73
C GLN A 80 -1.21 -6.45 -15.28
N LEU A 81 -0.03 -6.66 -14.70
CA LEU A 81 0.38 -7.96 -14.17
C LEU A 81 -0.59 -8.48 -13.10
N LEU A 82 -1.07 -7.59 -12.22
CA LEU A 82 -2.04 -7.95 -11.19
C LEU A 82 -3.34 -8.50 -11.81
N VAL A 83 -3.88 -7.85 -12.83
CA VAL A 83 -5.09 -8.30 -13.54
C VAL A 83 -4.85 -9.63 -14.25
N GLU A 84 -3.75 -9.74 -15.00
CA GLU A 84 -3.40 -10.96 -15.76
C GLU A 84 -3.24 -12.20 -14.84
N TRP A 85 -2.53 -12.03 -13.73
CA TRP A 85 -2.31 -13.11 -12.78
C TRP A 85 -3.55 -13.41 -11.94
N ASN A 86 -4.38 -12.41 -11.69
CA ASN A 86 -5.62 -12.59 -10.93
C ASN A 86 -6.61 -13.53 -11.61
N GLU A 87 -6.64 -13.58 -12.94
CA GLU A 87 -7.44 -14.54 -13.70
C GLU A 87 -7.13 -15.99 -13.34
N LYS A 88 -5.90 -16.28 -12.93
CA LYS A 88 -5.41 -17.63 -12.62
C LYS A 88 -5.36 -17.95 -11.13
N MET A 89 -5.22 -16.92 -10.27
CA MET A 89 -4.80 -17.13 -8.88
C MET A 89 -5.68 -16.49 -7.81
N ASN A 90 -6.69 -15.71 -8.18
CA ASN A 90 -7.54 -14.98 -7.21
C ASN A 90 -6.70 -14.17 -6.18
N LEU A 91 -5.83 -13.31 -6.68
CA LEU A 91 -4.93 -12.48 -5.85
C LEU A 91 -5.68 -11.39 -5.11
N THR A 92 -6.68 -10.80 -5.76
CA THR A 92 -7.50 -9.70 -5.27
C THR A 92 -8.92 -9.76 -5.83
N ALA A 93 -9.88 -9.22 -5.09
CA ALA A 93 -11.24 -9.00 -5.58
C ALA A 93 -11.36 -7.74 -6.47
N ILE A 94 -10.33 -6.86 -6.44
CA ILE A 94 -10.30 -5.59 -7.16
C ILE A 94 -9.57 -5.82 -8.49
N THR A 95 -10.30 -5.67 -9.60
CA THR A 95 -9.78 -5.92 -10.96
C THR A 95 -9.93 -4.71 -11.89
N GLU A 96 -10.77 -3.75 -11.51
CA GLU A 96 -10.99 -2.52 -12.23
C GLU A 96 -9.76 -1.62 -12.08
N HIS A 97 -9.22 -1.11 -13.20
CA HIS A 97 -7.96 -0.35 -13.20
C HIS A 97 -7.98 0.86 -12.25
N GLY A 98 -9.03 1.67 -12.30
CA GLY A 98 -9.13 2.84 -11.42
C GLY A 98 -9.29 2.49 -9.94
N GLU A 99 -9.93 1.36 -9.62
CA GLU A 99 -9.98 0.85 -8.25
C GLU A 99 -8.61 0.32 -7.78
N ILE A 100 -7.82 -0.28 -8.67
CA ILE A 100 -6.44 -0.70 -8.35
C ILE A 100 -5.59 0.54 -8.02
N LEU A 101 -5.69 1.60 -8.85
CA LEU A 101 -4.96 2.85 -8.61
C LEU A 101 -5.33 3.48 -7.26
N GLU A 102 -6.59 3.45 -6.89
CA GLU A 102 -7.06 4.04 -5.64
C GLU A 102 -6.86 3.13 -4.43
N LYS A 103 -7.51 1.95 -4.45
CA LYS A 103 -7.63 1.06 -3.28
C LYS A 103 -6.37 0.23 -3.02
N HIS A 104 -5.47 0.14 -4.00
CA HIS A 104 -4.19 -0.54 -3.83
C HIS A 104 -3.02 0.44 -3.84
N PHE A 105 -2.85 1.27 -4.88
CA PHE A 105 -1.66 2.11 -5.00
C PHE A 105 -1.75 3.36 -4.14
N TYR A 106 -2.78 4.17 -4.28
CA TYR A 106 -2.92 5.39 -3.47
C TYR A 106 -3.04 5.06 -1.97
N ASP A 107 -3.82 4.04 -1.61
CA ASP A 107 -3.92 3.55 -0.23
C ASP A 107 -2.53 3.16 0.34
N SER A 108 -1.68 2.52 -0.47
CA SER A 108 -0.31 2.18 -0.09
C SER A 108 0.62 3.41 0.00
N ILE A 109 0.41 4.44 -0.83
CA ILE A 109 1.21 5.67 -0.85
C ILE A 109 0.89 6.60 0.33
N LEU A 110 -0.36 6.62 0.80
CA LEU A 110 -0.82 7.51 1.88
C LEU A 110 0.12 7.57 3.11
N PRO A 111 0.58 6.44 3.69
CA PRO A 111 1.46 6.48 4.84
C PRO A 111 2.85 7.08 4.55
N LEU A 112 3.33 7.01 3.29
CA LEU A 112 4.63 7.56 2.91
C LEU A 112 4.70 9.08 3.09
N GLY A 113 3.56 9.78 2.91
CA GLY A 113 3.45 11.24 3.10
C GLY A 113 3.76 11.71 4.52
N LYS A 114 3.76 10.81 5.52
CA LYS A 114 4.16 11.15 6.89
C LYS A 114 5.67 11.23 7.11
N GLY A 115 6.48 10.80 6.14
CA GLY A 115 7.94 10.84 6.26
C GLY A 115 8.53 9.91 7.33
N LYS A 116 7.74 8.96 7.86
CA LYS A 116 8.16 8.05 8.94
C LYS A 116 8.66 6.70 8.47
N ILE A 117 8.60 6.42 7.16
CA ILE A 117 8.95 5.13 6.57
C ILE A 117 10.33 5.26 5.91
N PHE A 118 11.30 4.51 6.43
CA PHE A 118 12.70 4.53 6.01
C PHE A 118 13.41 3.23 6.37
N GLY A 119 14.59 3.01 5.79
CA GLY A 119 15.51 1.94 6.13
C GLY A 119 15.00 0.55 5.74
N LYS A 120 15.17 -0.41 6.64
CA LYS A 120 14.70 -1.79 6.45
C LYS A 120 13.23 -1.91 6.81
N VAL A 121 12.43 -2.37 5.87
CA VAL A 121 10.98 -2.48 6.01
C VAL A 121 10.55 -3.94 5.84
N ALA A 122 9.65 -4.43 6.70
CA ALA A 122 8.97 -5.70 6.49
C ALA A 122 7.47 -5.45 6.26
N ASP A 123 6.92 -6.08 5.23
CA ASP A 123 5.48 -6.14 4.94
C ASP A 123 4.97 -7.54 5.24
N VAL A 124 4.21 -7.68 6.34
CA VAL A 124 3.76 -8.96 6.88
C VAL A 124 2.41 -9.35 6.29
N GLY A 125 2.38 -10.51 5.63
CA GLY A 125 1.19 -10.97 4.93
C GLY A 125 0.88 -10.08 3.71
N THR A 126 1.90 -9.75 2.95
CA THR A 126 1.84 -8.78 1.85
C THR A 126 0.80 -9.11 0.77
N GLY A 127 0.39 -10.37 0.66
CA GLY A 127 -0.58 -10.83 -0.32
C GLY A 127 -0.11 -10.63 -1.76
N ALA A 128 -0.78 -9.76 -2.49
CA ALA A 128 -0.39 -9.38 -3.85
C ALA A 128 0.66 -8.24 -3.88
N GLY A 129 1.34 -7.94 -2.75
CA GLY A 129 2.44 -6.97 -2.69
C GLY A 129 2.08 -5.61 -2.11
N PHE A 130 1.02 -5.51 -1.31
CA PHE A 130 0.54 -4.24 -0.78
C PHE A 130 0.69 -4.14 0.74
N PRO A 131 1.39 -3.10 1.24
CA PRO A 131 1.92 -1.94 0.52
C PRO A 131 3.35 -2.11 -0.02
N GLY A 132 4.07 -3.18 0.31
CA GLY A 132 5.52 -3.31 0.18
C GLY A 132 6.06 -3.10 -1.24
N LEU A 133 5.46 -3.70 -2.28
CA LEU A 133 5.87 -3.49 -3.68
C LEU A 133 5.68 -2.03 -4.13
N VAL A 134 4.55 -1.41 -3.74
CA VAL A 134 4.31 0.01 -4.06
C VAL A 134 5.34 0.90 -3.38
N TRP A 135 5.73 0.56 -2.14
CA TRP A 135 6.73 1.35 -1.41
C TRP A 135 8.10 1.30 -2.06
N GLU A 136 8.53 0.12 -2.52
CA GLU A 136 9.82 0.02 -3.22
C GLU A 136 9.79 0.76 -4.57
N ILE A 137 8.69 0.68 -5.33
CA ILE A 137 8.54 1.46 -6.56
C ILE A 137 8.63 2.96 -6.29
N VAL A 138 7.95 3.46 -5.26
CA VAL A 138 7.85 4.90 -4.95
C VAL A 138 9.09 5.42 -4.23
N LYS A 139 9.71 4.58 -3.39
CA LYS A 139 10.89 4.90 -2.56
C LYS A 139 11.95 3.80 -2.70
N PRO A 140 12.67 3.76 -3.83
CA PRO A 140 13.63 2.67 -4.13
C PRO A 140 14.85 2.64 -3.19
N GLU A 141 15.00 3.64 -2.31
CA GLU A 141 15.99 3.66 -1.24
C GLU A 141 15.62 2.78 -0.03
N LEU A 142 14.39 2.25 0.03
CA LEU A 142 13.97 1.30 1.07
C LEU A 142 14.55 -0.10 0.79
N ASP A 143 14.91 -0.81 1.86
CA ASP A 143 15.24 -2.24 1.82
C ASP A 143 13.99 -3.02 2.27
N VAL A 144 13.20 -3.53 1.31
CA VAL A 144 11.87 -4.09 1.55
C VAL A 144 11.91 -5.61 1.62
N THR A 145 11.34 -6.16 2.67
CA THR A 145 11.11 -7.60 2.84
C THR A 145 9.61 -7.89 2.79
N LEU A 146 9.19 -8.69 1.83
CA LEU A 146 7.82 -9.19 1.70
C LEU A 146 7.72 -10.56 2.37
N ILE A 147 6.90 -10.67 3.41
CA ILE A 147 6.68 -11.94 4.14
C ILE A 147 5.29 -12.46 3.76
N GLU A 148 5.25 -13.57 3.00
CA GLU A 148 4.00 -14.16 2.50
C GLU A 148 4.05 -15.69 2.60
N PRO A 149 3.13 -16.32 3.35
CA PRO A 149 3.16 -17.77 3.53
C PRO A 149 2.68 -18.58 2.34
N THR A 150 2.01 -17.95 1.36
CA THR A 150 1.40 -18.65 0.23
C THR A 150 2.35 -18.69 -0.97
N GLY A 151 2.92 -19.86 -1.29
CA GLY A 151 3.90 -20.01 -2.36
C GLY A 151 3.47 -19.46 -3.71
N LYS A 152 2.21 -19.66 -4.12
CA LYS A 152 1.67 -19.10 -5.37
C LYS A 152 1.72 -17.56 -5.39
N ARG A 153 1.45 -16.89 -4.26
CA ARG A 153 1.57 -15.43 -4.16
C ARG A 153 3.04 -15.00 -4.24
N CYS A 154 3.94 -15.75 -3.61
CA CYS A 154 5.38 -15.48 -3.72
C CYS A 154 5.85 -15.55 -5.18
N THR A 155 5.40 -16.54 -5.95
CA THR A 155 5.71 -16.62 -7.39
C THR A 155 5.24 -15.38 -8.15
N PHE A 156 4.05 -14.88 -7.85
CA PHE A 156 3.56 -13.62 -8.43
C PHE A 156 4.44 -12.42 -8.04
N LEU A 157 4.78 -12.30 -6.74
CA LEU A 157 5.64 -11.22 -6.25
C LEU A 157 7.00 -11.22 -6.93
N GLU A 158 7.63 -12.39 -7.07
CA GLU A 158 8.92 -12.58 -7.75
C GLU A 158 8.82 -12.19 -9.23
N GLU A 159 7.72 -12.53 -9.91
CA GLU A 159 7.48 -12.12 -11.29
C GLU A 159 7.35 -10.60 -11.43
N VAL A 160 6.60 -9.94 -10.56
CA VAL A 160 6.48 -8.47 -10.56
C VAL A 160 7.84 -7.82 -10.33
N ILE A 161 8.60 -8.29 -9.35
CA ILE A 161 9.96 -7.79 -9.05
C ILE A 161 10.86 -7.91 -10.29
N HIS A 162 10.84 -9.07 -10.94
CA HIS A 162 11.64 -9.32 -12.14
C HIS A 162 11.22 -8.42 -13.31
N GLN A 163 9.92 -8.33 -13.60
CA GLN A 163 9.40 -7.55 -14.74
C GLN A 163 9.60 -6.04 -14.56
N LEU A 164 9.54 -5.54 -13.34
CA LEU A 164 9.72 -4.12 -13.03
C LEU A 164 11.18 -3.76 -12.71
N HIS A 165 12.10 -4.73 -12.74
CA HIS A 165 13.51 -4.54 -12.40
C HIS A 165 13.73 -3.89 -11.04
N LEU A 166 13.00 -4.35 -10.00
CA LEU A 166 13.14 -3.85 -8.63
C LEU A 166 14.35 -4.53 -7.98
N GLU A 167 15.18 -3.76 -7.27
CA GLU A 167 16.47 -4.24 -6.79
C GLU A 167 16.53 -4.43 -5.27
N ASN A 168 15.85 -3.55 -4.50
CA ASN A 168 15.95 -3.52 -3.04
C ASN A 168 14.75 -4.17 -2.36
N ILE A 169 14.30 -5.30 -2.91
CA ILE A 169 13.13 -6.01 -2.41
C ILE A 169 13.33 -7.52 -2.41
N HIS A 170 12.90 -8.18 -1.33
CA HIS A 170 13.10 -9.61 -1.09
C HIS A 170 11.78 -10.28 -0.73
N VAL A 171 11.53 -11.49 -1.25
CA VAL A 171 10.35 -12.29 -0.94
C VAL A 171 10.74 -13.45 -0.03
N TYR A 172 10.07 -13.56 1.12
CA TYR A 172 10.21 -14.71 2.01
C TYR A 172 8.91 -15.51 2.07
N ASN A 173 8.93 -16.73 1.53
CA ASN A 173 7.81 -17.67 1.62
C ASN A 173 7.77 -18.31 3.00
N LYS A 174 7.39 -17.52 4.01
CA LYS A 174 7.33 -17.91 5.42
C LYS A 174 6.14 -17.25 6.13
N ARG A 175 5.78 -17.79 7.27
CA ARG A 175 4.90 -17.11 8.22
C ARG A 175 5.71 -16.13 9.09
N ALA A 176 5.04 -15.11 9.63
CA ALA A 176 5.69 -14.11 10.49
C ALA A 176 6.34 -14.76 11.73
N GLU A 177 5.69 -15.76 12.33
CA GLU A 177 6.21 -16.50 13.48
C GLU A 177 7.42 -17.40 13.17
N GLU A 178 7.66 -17.66 11.90
CA GLU A 178 8.88 -18.35 11.46
C GLU A 178 9.99 -17.33 11.18
N GLN A 179 9.64 -16.19 10.57
CA GLN A 179 10.58 -15.15 10.23
C GLN A 179 11.19 -14.49 11.47
N VAL A 180 10.43 -14.32 12.54
CA VAL A 180 10.94 -13.73 13.80
C VAL A 180 12.10 -14.52 14.43
N LYS A 181 12.26 -15.81 14.09
CA LYS A 181 13.38 -16.62 14.61
C LYS A 181 14.74 -16.14 14.08
N THR A 182 14.76 -15.55 12.90
CA THR A 182 15.97 -15.00 12.27
C THR A 182 16.04 -13.48 12.36
N ASP A 183 14.89 -12.80 12.29
CA ASP A 183 14.80 -11.36 12.07
C ASP A 183 14.18 -10.62 13.26
N ARG A 184 14.27 -11.17 14.47
CA ARG A 184 13.75 -10.54 15.67
C ARG A 184 14.35 -9.14 15.86
N GLU A 185 13.45 -8.14 16.01
CA GLU A 185 13.80 -6.74 16.24
C GLU A 185 14.83 -6.18 15.23
N LEU A 186 14.68 -6.58 13.96
CA LEU A 186 15.60 -6.22 12.89
C LEU A 186 15.15 -5.00 12.07
N TYR A 187 13.84 -4.84 11.86
CA TYR A 187 13.30 -3.88 10.90
C TYR A 187 13.07 -2.49 11.51
N ASP A 188 13.40 -1.44 10.75
CA ASP A 188 13.10 -0.05 11.09
C ASP A 188 11.60 0.20 11.09
N VAL A 189 10.90 -0.39 10.12
CA VAL A 189 9.45 -0.32 9.96
C VAL A 189 8.90 -1.71 9.67
N VAL A 190 7.84 -2.09 10.39
CA VAL A 190 7.04 -3.28 10.06
C VAL A 190 5.62 -2.83 9.78
N THR A 191 5.06 -3.28 8.68
CA THR A 191 3.68 -2.96 8.28
C THR A 191 2.89 -4.21 7.98
N ALA A 192 1.57 -4.08 8.04
CA ALA A 192 0.64 -5.07 7.52
C ALA A 192 -0.68 -4.41 7.14
N ARG A 193 -1.32 -4.92 6.08
CA ARG A 193 -2.62 -4.49 5.59
C ARG A 193 -3.56 -5.68 5.44
N ALA A 194 -4.77 -5.57 6.01
CA ALA A 194 -5.86 -6.54 5.85
C ALA A 194 -5.52 -8.02 6.24
N VAL A 195 -4.59 -8.24 7.17
CA VAL A 195 -4.15 -9.58 7.58
C VAL A 195 -5.05 -10.17 8.67
N ALA A 196 -5.28 -9.42 9.76
CA ALA A 196 -6.03 -9.87 10.93
C ALA A 196 -6.51 -8.70 11.79
N ASN A 197 -7.34 -8.98 12.81
CA ASN A 197 -7.63 -8.03 13.88
C ASN A 197 -6.33 -7.57 14.56
N LEU A 198 -6.29 -6.32 15.04
CA LEU A 198 -5.05 -5.70 15.54
C LEU A 198 -4.43 -6.44 16.72
N ARG A 199 -5.19 -7.07 17.60
CA ARG A 199 -4.66 -7.89 18.71
C ARG A 199 -3.79 -9.04 18.18
N VAL A 200 -4.28 -9.76 17.17
CA VAL A 200 -3.53 -10.83 16.50
C VAL A 200 -2.35 -10.25 15.72
N LEU A 201 -2.61 -9.20 14.94
CA LEU A 201 -1.62 -8.55 14.09
C LEU A 201 -0.44 -7.99 14.88
N SER A 202 -0.70 -7.41 16.05
CA SER A 202 0.34 -6.87 16.93
C SER A 202 1.38 -7.92 17.30
N GLU A 203 0.95 -9.13 17.69
CA GLU A 203 1.91 -10.21 18.03
C GLU A 203 2.63 -10.79 16.82
N LEU A 204 2.03 -10.68 15.60
CA LEU A 204 2.70 -11.11 14.37
C LEU A 204 3.77 -10.11 13.89
N CYS A 205 3.59 -8.82 14.15
CA CYS A 205 4.42 -7.76 13.57
C CYS A 205 5.44 -7.17 14.57
N ILE A 206 5.01 -6.85 15.80
CA ILE A 206 5.82 -6.07 16.75
C ILE A 206 7.14 -6.76 17.12
N PRO A 207 7.23 -8.11 17.28
CA PRO A 207 8.50 -8.77 17.55
C PRO A 207 9.57 -8.61 16.46
N LEU A 208 9.18 -8.23 15.23
CA LEU A 208 10.09 -7.96 14.13
C LEU A 208 10.63 -6.52 14.16
N VAL A 209 9.93 -5.60 14.85
CA VAL A 209 10.30 -4.17 14.93
C VAL A 209 11.45 -3.98 15.89
N LYS A 210 12.51 -3.33 15.47
CA LYS A 210 13.63 -2.94 16.37
C LYS A 210 13.18 -1.88 17.38
N VAL A 211 13.86 -1.79 18.51
CA VAL A 211 13.64 -0.69 19.49
C VAL A 211 13.86 0.66 18.79
N ASN A 212 12.99 1.61 19.04
CA ASN A 212 12.84 2.91 18.35
C ASN A 212 12.32 2.81 16.90
N GLY A 213 12.05 1.60 16.40
CA GLY A 213 11.40 1.39 15.12
C GLY A 213 9.88 1.64 15.17
N LEU A 214 9.22 1.43 14.06
CA LEU A 214 7.81 1.72 13.85
C LEU A 214 7.03 0.47 13.46
N PHE A 215 5.91 0.21 14.13
CA PHE A 215 4.86 -0.67 13.64
C PHE A 215 3.74 0.16 13.04
N LEU A 216 3.47 -0.02 11.75
CA LEU A 216 2.37 0.61 11.02
C LEU A 216 1.28 -0.40 10.71
N ALA A 217 0.14 -0.30 11.37
CA ALA A 217 -1.03 -1.09 11.07
C ALA A 217 -1.97 -0.32 10.14
N MET A 218 -2.14 -0.82 8.90
CA MET A 218 -3.03 -0.22 7.90
C MET A 218 -4.41 -0.88 8.03
N LYS A 219 -5.39 -0.10 8.51
CA LYS A 219 -6.72 -0.58 8.86
C LYS A 219 -7.81 0.15 8.08
N GLY A 220 -9.00 -0.45 8.04
CA GLY A 220 -10.21 0.19 7.56
C GLY A 220 -10.95 0.93 8.68
N MET A 221 -12.23 1.19 8.48
CA MET A 221 -13.12 1.95 9.37
C MET A 221 -13.07 1.53 10.85
N GLN A 222 -12.82 0.25 11.15
CA GLN A 222 -12.74 -0.27 12.52
C GLN A 222 -11.39 -0.03 13.21
N GLY A 223 -10.42 0.59 12.55
CA GLY A 223 -9.05 0.74 13.05
C GLY A 223 -8.97 1.37 14.43
N ASN A 224 -9.71 2.45 14.69
CA ASN A 224 -9.73 3.12 16.00
C ASN A 224 -10.37 2.25 17.10
N ALA A 225 -11.39 1.46 16.79
CA ALA A 225 -11.97 0.50 17.73
C ALA A 225 -11.00 -0.64 18.04
N GLU A 226 -10.38 -1.20 17.00
CA GLU A 226 -9.35 -2.24 17.16
C GLU A 226 -8.15 -1.75 17.97
N ALA A 227 -7.75 -0.47 17.83
CA ALA A 227 -6.66 0.12 18.61
C ALA A 227 -6.95 0.10 20.11
N LYS A 228 -8.18 0.45 20.51
CA LYS A 228 -8.61 0.38 21.93
C LYS A 228 -8.62 -1.06 22.46
N GLU A 229 -9.12 -2.00 21.66
CA GLU A 229 -9.13 -3.41 22.03
C GLU A 229 -7.72 -4.00 22.16
N ALA A 230 -6.74 -3.47 21.40
CA ALA A 230 -5.36 -3.94 21.38
C ALA A 230 -4.43 -3.24 22.38
N GLU A 231 -4.91 -2.29 23.21
CA GLU A 231 -4.07 -1.54 24.16
C GLU A 231 -3.24 -2.46 25.08
N HIS A 232 -3.83 -3.54 25.58
CA HIS A 232 -3.10 -4.50 26.39
C HIS A 232 -2.00 -5.21 25.59
N ALA A 233 -2.33 -5.67 24.39
CA ALA A 233 -1.39 -6.38 23.51
C ALA A 233 -0.21 -5.48 23.13
N THR A 234 -0.47 -4.27 22.69
CA THR A 234 0.56 -3.32 22.27
C THR A 234 1.49 -2.95 23.42
N LYS A 235 0.94 -2.71 24.62
CA LYS A 235 1.73 -2.45 25.84
C LYS A 235 2.61 -3.64 26.22
N VAL A 236 2.09 -4.84 26.23
CA VAL A 236 2.84 -6.08 26.55
C VAL A 236 3.97 -6.30 25.55
N LEU A 237 3.72 -6.02 24.26
CA LEU A 237 4.69 -6.22 23.17
C LEU A 237 5.72 -5.09 23.07
N GLY A 238 5.57 -3.99 23.82
CA GLY A 238 6.54 -2.92 23.95
C GLY A 238 6.42 -1.79 22.94
N VAL A 239 5.21 -1.46 22.51
CA VAL A 239 4.94 -0.31 21.63
C VAL A 239 3.91 0.65 22.25
N GLU A 240 3.98 1.92 21.84
CA GLU A 240 3.03 2.98 22.17
C GLU A 240 2.46 3.60 20.89
N LEU A 241 1.16 3.92 20.89
CA LEU A 241 0.52 4.60 19.77
C LEU A 241 1.03 6.05 19.71
N GLU A 242 1.77 6.37 18.65
CA GLU A 242 2.36 7.69 18.42
C GLU A 242 1.43 8.61 17.62
N GLU A 243 0.77 8.05 16.61
CA GLU A 243 -0.08 8.82 15.69
C GLU A 243 -1.18 7.95 15.08
N THR A 244 -2.31 8.56 14.80
CA THR A 244 -3.39 7.99 13.99
C THR A 244 -3.62 8.88 12.78
N GLN A 245 -3.66 8.29 11.59
CA GLN A 245 -4.02 8.96 10.34
C GLN A 245 -5.36 8.43 9.86
N ASP A 246 -6.42 9.20 10.09
CA ASP A 246 -7.74 8.92 9.54
C ASP A 246 -7.89 9.61 8.18
N THR A 247 -8.35 8.88 7.18
CA THR A 247 -8.59 9.41 5.84
C THR A 247 -9.70 8.64 5.13
N SER A 248 -10.26 9.22 4.08
CA SER A 248 -11.19 8.53 3.18
C SER A 248 -10.63 8.50 1.77
N LEU A 249 -10.82 7.40 1.08
CA LEU A 249 -10.57 7.28 -0.35
C LEU A 249 -11.68 8.00 -1.14
N TYR A 250 -11.51 8.21 -2.44
CA TYR A 250 -12.53 8.80 -3.32
C TYR A 250 -13.84 8.00 -3.32
N THR A 251 -13.72 6.68 -3.27
CA THR A 251 -14.87 5.76 -3.14
C THR A 251 -15.60 5.88 -1.82
N GLY A 252 -15.10 6.70 -0.87
CA GLY A 252 -15.66 6.88 0.47
C GLY A 252 -15.20 5.83 1.48
N ASP A 253 -14.37 4.88 1.08
CA ASP A 253 -13.80 3.88 1.98
C ASP A 253 -12.89 4.54 3.02
N MET A 254 -13.22 4.39 4.30
CA MET A 254 -12.41 4.90 5.40
C MET A 254 -11.13 4.09 5.57
N ARG A 255 -10.03 4.79 5.84
CA ARG A 255 -8.72 4.24 6.18
C ARG A 255 -8.24 4.83 7.50
N VAL A 256 -7.66 3.95 8.33
CA VAL A 256 -7.07 4.30 9.61
C VAL A 256 -5.68 3.68 9.65
N ASN A 257 -4.65 4.52 9.55
CA ASN A 257 -3.27 4.11 9.70
C ASN A 257 -2.80 4.40 11.12
N LEU A 258 -2.41 3.35 11.85
CA LEU A 258 -2.00 3.43 13.24
C LEU A 258 -0.48 3.28 13.34
N TYR A 259 0.19 4.31 13.83
CA TYR A 259 1.65 4.38 13.96
C TYR A 259 2.05 4.12 15.40
N TYR A 260 2.66 2.97 15.66
CA TYR A 260 3.15 2.57 16.98
C TYR A 260 4.67 2.65 17.05
N ARG A 261 5.19 3.40 18.01
CA ARG A 261 6.64 3.47 18.30
C ARG A 261 7.04 2.33 19.22
N LYS A 262 8.10 1.58 18.85
CA LYS A 262 8.69 0.55 19.71
C LYS A 262 9.51 1.21 20.81
N VAL A 263 9.04 1.11 22.05
CA VAL A 263 9.65 1.78 23.22
C VAL A 263 10.45 0.84 24.10
N SER A 264 10.26 -0.47 23.95
CA SER A 264 11.01 -1.49 24.71
C SER A 264 11.11 -2.80 23.93
N HIS A 265 12.02 -3.69 24.37
CA HIS A 265 12.13 -5.03 23.80
C HIS A 265 10.84 -5.83 24.03
N THR A 266 10.42 -6.57 23.02
CA THR A 266 9.33 -7.54 23.18
C THR A 266 9.79 -8.70 24.05
N PRO A 267 9.02 -9.12 25.07
CA PRO A 267 9.37 -10.26 25.92
C PRO A 267 9.62 -11.54 25.10
N GLN A 268 10.61 -12.34 25.50
CA GLN A 268 11.12 -13.49 24.74
C GLN A 268 10.07 -14.58 24.46
N GLN A 269 9.01 -14.69 25.28
CA GLN A 269 7.89 -15.62 25.07
C GLN A 269 7.01 -15.25 23.86
N TYR A 270 7.13 -14.04 23.34
CA TYR A 270 6.45 -13.58 22.14
C TYR A 270 7.47 -13.47 20.99
N GLN A 271 7.16 -13.94 19.88
CA GLN A 271 5.89 -14.34 19.28
C GLN A 271 5.57 -15.82 19.60
N ARG A 272 4.33 -16.09 20.00
CA ARG A 272 3.82 -17.45 20.12
C ARG A 272 3.54 -18.05 18.73
N ASN A 273 3.28 -19.35 18.64
CA ASN A 273 2.83 -19.94 17.37
C ASN A 273 1.43 -19.39 16.97
N TYR A 274 1.16 -19.35 15.69
CA TYR A 274 -0.07 -18.72 15.14
C TYR A 274 -1.36 -19.31 15.73
N GLY A 275 -1.40 -20.63 15.95
CA GLY A 275 -2.56 -21.29 16.56
C GLY A 275 -2.88 -20.78 17.97
N GLN A 276 -1.86 -20.53 18.78
CA GLN A 276 -2.00 -19.94 20.12
C GLN A 276 -2.45 -18.49 20.04
N ILE A 277 -1.83 -17.69 19.16
CA ILE A 277 -2.18 -16.28 18.94
C ILE A 277 -3.66 -16.16 18.54
N LYS A 278 -4.09 -16.96 17.55
CA LYS A 278 -5.46 -16.92 17.03
C LYS A 278 -6.49 -17.39 18.06
N LYS A 279 -6.17 -18.44 18.82
CA LYS A 279 -7.09 -19.00 19.83
C LYS A 279 -7.27 -18.10 21.05
N LYS A 280 -6.18 -17.43 21.46
CA LYS A 280 -6.17 -16.53 22.63
C LYS A 280 -5.28 -15.33 22.34
N PRO A 281 -5.76 -14.32 21.55
CA PRO A 281 -5.04 -13.06 21.34
C PRO A 281 -4.75 -12.35 22.67
N LEU A 282 -3.65 -11.59 22.72
CA LEU A 282 -3.29 -10.75 23.87
C LEU A 282 -4.36 -9.70 24.18
#